data_6a0cd7792cf408034a8b06f9b0f18dfe
#
_entry.id   6a0cd7792cf408034a8b06f9b0f18dfe
#
_cell.length_a   1.000
_cell.length_b   1.000
_cell.length_c   1.000
_cell.angle_alpha   90.00
_cell.angle_beta   90.00
_cell.angle_gamma   90.00
#
_symmetry.space_group_name_H-M   'P 1'
#
loop_
_entity.id
_entity.type
_entity.pdbx_description
1 polymer ?
#
loop_
_entity_poly.entity_id
_entity_poly.type
_entity_poly.pdbx_seq_one_letter_code
_entity_poly.pdbx_strand_id
1 'polypeptide(L)'
;LHLNNNNIKRLDPGIFEGLSNLHCLYLQNNQIAFVPRGLFSDLLSVRYLTLQRNRLSVLGSGTFLGMLSLQTLNLANNKISRISDSAFHHLENLAYLLSLSHNPIGSIHPFAFKGLNKLRYLSLKNVKLKCIAVNGFFGLNNLSQLILSYNDLENINSSTFSLLSNLMYLQLDRNKITSVGDGTFEKMGQSLKILSLAFNNITELQPEVLKPLVSLTHLQVNYNPWNCSCKMLALLNWL
;
A
#
# COMPACT_ATOMS: atom_id res chain seq x y z
N LEU A 1 -22.71 11.88 -3.18
CA LEU A 1 -22.82 12.82 -2.08
C LEU A 1 -21.49 13.53 -1.88
N HIS A 2 -21.50 14.85 -1.92
CA HIS A 2 -20.33 15.69 -1.76
C HIS A 2 -20.40 16.43 -0.41
N LEU A 3 -19.60 15.99 0.55
CA LEU A 3 -19.44 16.59 1.89
C LEU A 3 -17.99 17.04 2.13
N ASN A 4 -17.18 17.03 1.08
CA ASN A 4 -15.78 17.42 1.13
C ASN A 4 -15.59 18.92 1.37
N ASN A 5 -14.38 19.29 1.83
CA ASN A 5 -13.99 20.69 2.08
C ASN A 5 -14.92 21.41 3.08
N ASN A 6 -15.24 20.76 4.18
CA ASN A 6 -16.07 21.29 5.25
C ASN A 6 -15.33 21.17 6.61
N ASN A 7 -16.04 21.47 7.69
CA ASN A 7 -15.53 21.38 9.06
C ASN A 7 -16.15 20.20 9.84
N ILE A 8 -16.54 19.12 9.17
CA ILE A 8 -17.18 17.97 9.79
C ILE A 8 -16.18 17.29 10.74
N LYS A 9 -16.53 17.24 12.02
CA LYS A 9 -15.70 16.64 13.08
C LYS A 9 -16.18 15.24 13.42
N ARG A 10 -17.48 15.00 13.33
CA ARG A 10 -18.15 13.77 13.77
C ARG A 10 -19.21 13.36 12.74
N LEU A 11 -19.35 12.06 12.59
CA LEU A 11 -20.40 11.41 11.82
C LEU A 11 -21.22 10.57 12.78
N ASP A 12 -22.46 10.98 13.05
CA ASP A 12 -23.30 10.26 13.97
C ASP A 12 -23.85 8.97 13.35
N PRO A 13 -24.04 7.90 14.15
CA PRO A 13 -24.65 6.66 13.66
C PRO A 13 -26.00 6.94 12.97
N GLY A 14 -26.26 6.25 11.86
CA GLY A 14 -27.51 6.40 11.09
C GLY A 14 -27.54 7.57 10.08
N ILE A 15 -26.52 8.46 10.07
CA ILE A 15 -26.55 9.64 9.16
C ILE A 15 -26.60 9.26 7.66
N PHE A 16 -26.21 8.05 7.30
CA PHE A 16 -26.28 7.51 5.93
C PHE A 16 -27.32 6.41 5.78
N GLU A 17 -28.22 6.26 6.75
CA GLU A 17 -29.27 5.23 6.71
C GLU A 17 -30.15 5.37 5.47
N GLY A 18 -30.46 4.25 4.84
CA GLY A 18 -31.30 4.17 3.65
C GLY A 18 -30.65 4.64 2.34
N LEU A 19 -29.39 5.11 2.34
CA LEU A 19 -28.71 5.58 1.12
C LEU A 19 -28.13 4.43 0.28
N SER A 20 -28.88 3.34 0.10
CA SER A 20 -28.42 2.11 -0.56
C SER A 20 -28.01 2.28 -2.02
N ASN A 21 -28.55 3.29 -2.72
CA ASN A 21 -28.26 3.58 -4.13
C ASN A 21 -27.13 4.61 -4.32
N LEU A 22 -26.49 5.07 -3.24
CA LEU A 22 -25.38 6.01 -3.35
C LEU A 22 -24.15 5.32 -3.97
N HIS A 23 -23.55 5.91 -5.01
CA HIS A 23 -22.37 5.36 -5.70
C HIS A 23 -21.06 6.00 -5.26
N CYS A 24 -21.08 7.28 -4.86
CA CYS A 24 -19.89 8.02 -4.51
C CYS A 24 -20.11 8.82 -3.23
N LEU A 25 -19.17 8.71 -2.26
CA LEU A 25 -19.18 9.48 -1.04
C LEU A 25 -17.84 10.22 -0.88
N TYR A 26 -17.89 11.54 -0.89
CA TYR A 26 -16.73 12.41 -0.79
C TYR A 26 -16.72 13.13 0.57
N LEU A 27 -15.81 12.75 1.45
CA LEU A 27 -15.64 13.26 2.81
C LEU A 27 -14.25 13.87 3.04
N GLN A 28 -13.44 14.00 1.99
CA GLN A 28 -12.07 14.52 2.10
C GLN A 28 -12.03 15.99 2.57
N ASN A 29 -10.89 16.38 3.15
CA ASN A 29 -10.67 17.74 3.66
C ASN A 29 -11.73 18.14 4.70
N ASN A 30 -11.88 17.34 5.74
CA ASN A 30 -12.70 17.59 6.91
C ASN A 30 -11.85 17.39 8.19
N GLN A 31 -12.49 17.26 9.34
CA GLN A 31 -11.83 17.07 10.63
C GLN A 31 -12.29 15.77 11.30
N ILE A 32 -12.73 14.78 10.53
CA ILE A 32 -13.29 13.52 11.02
C ILE A 32 -12.16 12.73 11.70
N ALA A 33 -12.35 12.46 13.00
CA ALA A 33 -11.35 11.75 13.80
C ALA A 33 -11.66 10.25 13.97
N PHE A 34 -12.92 9.86 13.79
CA PHE A 34 -13.39 8.51 14.00
C PHE A 34 -14.57 8.17 13.09
N VAL A 35 -14.63 6.91 12.64
CA VAL A 35 -15.75 6.34 11.91
C VAL A 35 -16.40 5.29 12.81
N PRO A 36 -17.64 5.50 13.29
CA PRO A 36 -18.36 4.51 14.07
C PRO A 36 -18.51 3.18 13.32
N ARG A 37 -18.48 2.07 14.07
CA ARG A 37 -18.75 0.75 13.49
C ARG A 37 -20.14 0.74 12.86
N GLY A 38 -20.25 0.23 11.64
CA GLY A 38 -21.52 0.14 10.92
C GLY A 38 -22.06 1.47 10.37
N LEU A 39 -21.29 2.57 10.48
CA LEU A 39 -21.70 3.86 9.89
C LEU A 39 -22.09 3.75 8.40
N PHE A 40 -21.40 2.87 7.68
CA PHE A 40 -21.58 2.69 6.24
C PHE A 40 -22.40 1.43 5.89
N SER A 41 -23.12 0.83 6.85
CA SER A 41 -23.82 -0.46 6.66
C SER A 41 -24.83 -0.45 5.52
N ASP A 42 -25.49 0.67 5.27
CA ASP A 42 -26.50 0.81 4.23
C ASP A 42 -25.95 1.27 2.89
N LEU A 43 -24.64 1.59 2.82
CA LEU A 43 -24.00 2.10 1.61
C LEU A 43 -23.59 0.99 0.64
N LEU A 44 -24.51 0.09 0.33
CA LEU A 44 -24.28 -1.14 -0.42
C LEU A 44 -23.76 -0.92 -1.84
N SER A 45 -24.11 0.20 -2.48
CA SER A 45 -23.75 0.53 -3.87
C SER A 45 -22.56 1.47 -4.00
N VAL A 46 -21.98 1.95 -2.89
CA VAL A 46 -20.85 2.89 -2.94
C VAL A 46 -19.62 2.21 -3.53
N ARG A 47 -19.11 2.77 -4.62
CA ARG A 47 -17.90 2.34 -5.34
C ARG A 47 -16.69 3.20 -5.03
N TYR A 48 -16.90 4.47 -4.67
CA TYR A 48 -15.85 5.45 -4.40
C TYR A 48 -16.05 6.09 -3.04
N LEU A 49 -15.10 5.87 -2.13
CA LEU A 49 -15.05 6.53 -0.83
C LEU A 49 -13.72 7.28 -0.69
N THR A 50 -13.81 8.57 -0.38
CA THR A 50 -12.63 9.38 -0.12
C THR A 50 -12.72 10.06 1.25
N LEU A 51 -11.76 9.75 2.10
CA LEU A 51 -11.61 10.24 3.48
C LEU A 51 -10.24 10.91 3.71
N GLN A 52 -9.49 11.18 2.62
CA GLN A 52 -8.16 11.78 2.76
C GLN A 52 -8.22 13.18 3.40
N ARG A 53 -7.11 13.57 4.05
CA ARG A 53 -7.00 14.84 4.77
C ARG A 53 -8.09 15.02 5.81
N ASN A 54 -8.20 14.02 6.68
CA ASN A 54 -9.00 14.01 7.88
C ASN A 54 -8.11 13.78 9.12
N ARG A 55 -8.67 13.38 10.24
CA ARG A 55 -7.95 13.13 11.50
C ARG A 55 -8.12 11.70 12.00
N LEU A 56 -8.45 10.75 11.11
CA LEU A 56 -8.63 9.34 11.48
C LEU A 56 -7.35 8.79 12.09
N SER A 57 -7.46 8.12 13.24
CA SER A 57 -6.31 7.60 13.99
C SER A 57 -6.24 6.06 14.01
N VAL A 58 -7.37 5.40 13.93
CA VAL A 58 -7.49 3.94 13.96
C VAL A 58 -8.49 3.48 12.90
N LEU A 59 -8.17 2.37 12.21
CA LEU A 59 -9.12 1.63 11.41
C LEU A 59 -9.51 0.37 12.19
N GLY A 60 -10.72 0.37 12.73
CA GLY A 60 -11.25 -0.74 13.51
C GLY A 60 -11.85 -1.86 12.66
N SER A 61 -12.05 -3.02 13.24
CA SER A 61 -12.85 -4.08 12.64
C SER A 61 -14.29 -3.59 12.42
N GLY A 62 -14.80 -3.73 11.20
CA GLY A 62 -16.14 -3.28 10.83
C GLY A 62 -16.29 -1.78 10.53
N THR A 63 -15.19 -1.02 10.45
CA THR A 63 -15.21 0.38 9.97
C THR A 63 -15.89 0.50 8.60
N PHE A 64 -15.65 -0.46 7.70
CA PHE A 64 -16.21 -0.48 6.34
C PHE A 64 -17.29 -1.54 6.15
N LEU A 65 -17.97 -1.94 7.24
CA LEU A 65 -19.09 -2.89 7.17
C LEU A 65 -20.18 -2.36 6.23
N GLY A 66 -20.67 -3.20 5.32
CA GLY A 66 -21.72 -2.86 4.35
C GLY A 66 -21.21 -2.31 3.02
N MET A 67 -19.93 -1.94 2.91
CA MET A 67 -19.39 -1.37 1.66
C MET A 67 -19.03 -2.46 0.63
N LEU A 68 -20.00 -3.28 0.28
CA LEU A 68 -19.81 -4.49 -0.55
C LEU A 68 -19.42 -4.17 -2.01
N SER A 69 -19.73 -2.99 -2.50
CA SER A 69 -19.44 -2.58 -3.89
C SER A 69 -18.18 -1.70 -4.00
N LEU A 70 -17.48 -1.42 -2.87
CA LEU A 70 -16.39 -0.46 -2.86
C LEU A 70 -15.24 -0.92 -3.76
N GLN A 71 -14.80 -0.02 -4.65
CA GLN A 71 -13.73 -0.27 -5.62
C GLN A 71 -12.51 0.61 -5.41
N THR A 72 -12.72 1.80 -4.85
CA THR A 72 -11.66 2.78 -4.57
C THR A 72 -11.83 3.35 -3.17
N LEU A 73 -10.78 3.27 -2.37
CA LEU A 73 -10.72 3.81 -1.00
C LEU A 73 -9.48 4.68 -0.83
N ASN A 74 -9.68 5.96 -0.54
CA ASN A 74 -8.58 6.87 -0.25
C ASN A 74 -8.62 7.36 1.21
N LEU A 75 -7.61 6.96 1.97
CA LEU A 75 -7.39 7.28 3.39
C LEU A 75 -6.11 8.09 3.62
N ALA A 76 -5.51 8.62 2.56
CA ALA A 76 -4.23 9.33 2.64
C ALA A 76 -4.31 10.58 3.51
N ASN A 77 -3.16 11.01 4.06
CA ASN A 77 -3.06 12.22 4.86
C ASN A 77 -4.06 12.22 6.05
N ASN A 78 -4.00 11.19 6.85
CA ASN A 78 -4.70 11.07 8.12
C ASN A 78 -3.69 10.88 9.26
N LYS A 79 -4.15 10.46 10.42
CA LYS A 79 -3.33 10.15 11.60
C LYS A 79 -3.37 8.66 11.94
N ILE A 80 -3.63 7.79 10.94
CA ILE A 80 -3.78 6.36 11.15
C ILE A 80 -2.45 5.79 11.60
N SER A 81 -2.40 5.34 12.84
CA SER A 81 -1.24 4.68 13.44
C SER A 81 -1.45 3.18 13.63
N ARG A 82 -2.70 2.72 13.53
CA ARG A 82 -3.06 1.32 13.71
C ARG A 82 -4.15 0.89 12.74
N ILE A 83 -3.92 -0.24 12.11
CA ILE A 83 -4.90 -0.99 11.31
C ILE A 83 -5.22 -2.24 12.11
N SER A 84 -6.46 -2.39 12.55
CA SER A 84 -6.89 -3.58 13.29
C SER A 84 -6.99 -4.79 12.37
N ASP A 85 -6.84 -5.98 12.92
CA ASP A 85 -7.07 -7.21 12.19
C ASP A 85 -8.48 -7.18 11.59
N SER A 86 -8.58 -7.61 10.35
CA SER A 86 -9.85 -7.60 9.60
C SER A 86 -10.46 -6.20 9.36
N ALA A 87 -9.70 -5.11 9.46
CA ALA A 87 -10.20 -3.76 9.13
C ALA A 87 -10.78 -3.66 7.71
N PHE A 88 -10.23 -4.41 6.77
CA PHE A 88 -10.64 -4.44 5.36
C PHE A 88 -11.42 -5.70 4.95
N HIS A 89 -11.80 -6.55 5.91
CA HIS A 89 -12.38 -7.88 5.63
C HIS A 89 -13.63 -7.85 4.72
N HIS A 90 -14.42 -6.79 4.80
CA HIS A 90 -15.66 -6.65 4.03
C HIS A 90 -15.46 -6.01 2.64
N LEU A 91 -14.22 -5.68 2.26
CA LEU A 91 -13.92 -4.97 1.02
C LEU A 91 -13.47 -5.92 -0.12
N GLU A 92 -14.14 -7.05 -0.29
CA GLU A 92 -13.79 -8.09 -1.27
C GLU A 92 -13.84 -7.60 -2.73
N ASN A 93 -14.53 -6.49 -3.01
CA ASN A 93 -14.62 -5.87 -4.32
C ASN A 93 -13.70 -4.64 -4.48
N LEU A 94 -12.85 -4.34 -3.49
CA LEU A 94 -11.87 -3.27 -3.61
C LEU A 94 -10.79 -3.67 -4.64
N ALA A 95 -10.94 -3.15 -5.85
CA ALA A 95 -10.16 -3.61 -6.99
C ALA A 95 -9.18 -2.57 -7.51
N TYR A 96 -9.51 -1.29 -7.46
CA TYR A 96 -8.72 -0.29 -8.16
C TYR A 96 -7.65 0.34 -7.28
N LEU A 97 -8.01 0.87 -6.11
CA LEU A 97 -7.08 1.63 -5.29
C LEU A 97 -7.37 1.53 -3.80
N LEU A 98 -6.33 1.25 -3.03
CA LEU A 98 -6.25 1.57 -1.61
C LEU A 98 -5.06 2.50 -1.38
N SER A 99 -5.32 3.71 -0.90
CA SER A 99 -4.26 4.64 -0.47
C SER A 99 -4.31 4.87 1.03
N LEU A 100 -3.20 4.55 1.69
CA LEU A 100 -2.92 4.79 3.11
C LEU A 100 -1.76 5.78 3.29
N SER A 101 -1.32 6.42 2.21
CA SER A 101 -0.13 7.28 2.18
C SER A 101 -0.21 8.42 3.19
N HIS A 102 0.94 8.82 3.69
CA HIS A 102 1.05 9.93 4.66
C HIS A 102 0.24 9.71 5.95
N ASN A 103 0.35 8.51 6.50
CA ASN A 103 -0.19 8.11 7.80
C ASN A 103 0.95 7.57 8.68
N PRO A 104 0.96 7.77 9.99
CA PRO A 104 2.03 7.28 10.86
C PRO A 104 1.84 5.80 11.27
N ILE A 105 1.67 4.89 10.29
CA ILE A 105 1.34 3.47 10.53
C ILE A 105 2.50 2.73 11.22
N GLY A 106 3.74 2.96 10.77
CA GLY A 106 4.96 2.41 11.37
C GLY A 106 5.24 0.93 11.05
N SER A 107 4.24 0.08 11.07
CA SER A 107 4.38 -1.36 10.78
C SER A 107 3.12 -1.94 10.12
N ILE A 108 3.31 -2.95 9.28
CA ILE A 108 2.23 -3.75 8.70
C ILE A 108 2.22 -5.11 9.42
N HIS A 109 1.16 -5.37 10.16
CA HIS A 109 0.97 -6.65 10.82
C HIS A 109 0.66 -7.77 9.83
N PRO A 110 0.95 -9.05 10.15
CA PRO A 110 0.52 -10.17 9.34
C PRO A 110 -0.99 -10.11 9.08
N PHE A 111 -1.38 -10.44 7.86
CA PHE A 111 -2.79 -10.48 7.43
C PHE A 111 -3.55 -9.12 7.45
N ALA A 112 -2.86 -7.97 7.58
CA ALA A 112 -3.49 -6.65 7.59
C ALA A 112 -4.37 -6.39 6.36
N PHE A 113 -4.04 -6.97 5.21
CA PHE A 113 -4.77 -6.82 3.94
C PHE A 113 -5.57 -8.07 3.55
N LYS A 114 -5.82 -8.98 4.50
CA LYS A 114 -6.62 -10.18 4.24
C LYS A 114 -8.00 -9.81 3.68
N GLY A 115 -8.40 -10.45 2.59
CA GLY A 115 -9.68 -10.21 1.90
C GLY A 115 -9.56 -9.30 0.67
N LEU A 116 -8.47 -8.56 0.49
CA LEU A 116 -8.29 -7.64 -0.65
C LEU A 116 -7.78 -8.35 -1.91
N ASN A 117 -8.34 -9.50 -2.24
CA ASN A 117 -7.86 -10.37 -3.32
C ASN A 117 -7.95 -9.75 -4.72
N LYS A 118 -8.79 -8.73 -4.92
CA LYS A 118 -8.97 -8.05 -6.21
C LYS A 118 -8.14 -6.77 -6.35
N LEU A 119 -7.49 -6.31 -5.25
CA LEU A 119 -6.79 -5.03 -5.24
C LEU A 119 -5.63 -5.01 -6.23
N ARG A 120 -5.55 -3.97 -7.06
CA ARG A 120 -4.51 -3.76 -8.06
C ARG A 120 -3.48 -2.70 -7.68
N TYR A 121 -3.88 -1.68 -6.95
CA TYR A 121 -3.00 -0.58 -6.55
C TYR A 121 -3.04 -0.36 -5.05
N LEU A 122 -1.89 -0.48 -4.39
CA LEU A 122 -1.70 -0.15 -2.97
C LEU A 122 -0.64 0.92 -2.80
N SER A 123 -1.00 2.02 -2.14
CA SER A 123 -0.03 3.05 -1.78
C SER A 123 0.16 3.14 -0.27
N LEU A 124 1.39 2.87 0.15
CA LEU A 124 1.93 2.98 1.51
C LEU A 124 3.09 4.00 1.54
N LYS A 125 3.00 5.04 0.71
CA LYS A 125 4.01 6.09 0.65
C LYS A 125 4.02 6.88 1.95
N ASN A 126 5.23 7.09 2.51
CA ASN A 126 5.44 7.90 3.72
C ASN A 126 4.53 7.47 4.89
N VAL A 127 4.58 6.18 5.25
CA VAL A 127 3.85 5.63 6.39
C VAL A 127 4.78 5.18 7.53
N LYS A 128 6.05 5.60 7.50
CA LYS A 128 7.08 5.34 8.52
C LYS A 128 7.39 3.84 8.70
N LEU A 129 7.26 3.04 7.63
CA LEU A 129 7.59 1.61 7.69
C LEU A 129 9.09 1.41 7.90
N LYS A 130 9.46 0.64 8.92
CA LYS A 130 10.82 0.17 9.19
C LYS A 130 11.06 -1.24 8.69
N CYS A 131 10.04 -2.06 8.76
CA CYS A 131 10.06 -3.45 8.27
C CYS A 131 8.67 -3.87 7.82
N ILE A 132 8.63 -4.97 7.08
CA ILE A 132 7.40 -5.62 6.63
C ILE A 132 7.41 -7.03 7.22
N ALA A 133 6.39 -7.35 8.00
CA ALA A 133 6.28 -8.67 8.60
C ALA A 133 6.05 -9.75 7.54
N VAL A 134 6.49 -10.96 7.84
CA VAL A 134 6.11 -12.15 7.05
C VAL A 134 4.59 -12.20 6.96
N ASN A 135 4.05 -12.46 5.77
CA ASN A 135 2.61 -12.39 5.48
C ASN A 135 1.97 -10.99 5.62
N GLY A 136 2.75 -9.91 5.69
CA GLY A 136 2.22 -8.55 5.71
C GLY A 136 1.37 -8.19 4.48
N PHE A 137 1.70 -8.78 3.32
CA PHE A 137 0.95 -8.61 2.07
C PHE A 137 0.03 -9.80 1.73
N PHE A 138 -0.30 -10.64 2.72
CA PHE A 138 -1.22 -11.75 2.50
C PHE A 138 -2.59 -11.27 2.03
N GLY A 139 -3.13 -11.91 0.99
CA GLY A 139 -4.42 -11.57 0.39
C GLY A 139 -4.34 -10.64 -0.82
N LEU A 140 -3.16 -10.08 -1.13
CA LEU A 140 -2.99 -9.16 -2.25
C LEU A 140 -2.62 -9.89 -3.56
N ASN A 141 -3.37 -10.95 -3.89
CA ASN A 141 -3.02 -11.88 -4.98
C ASN A 141 -3.01 -11.23 -6.38
N ASN A 142 -3.79 -10.18 -6.58
CA ASN A 142 -3.88 -9.46 -7.86
C ASN A 142 -3.18 -8.09 -7.84
N LEU A 143 -2.35 -7.82 -6.82
CA LEU A 143 -1.66 -6.55 -6.73
C LEU A 143 -0.69 -6.37 -7.89
N SER A 144 -0.88 -5.31 -8.67
CA SER A 144 -0.03 -4.97 -9.81
C SER A 144 0.88 -3.78 -9.54
N GLN A 145 0.52 -2.89 -8.61
CA GLN A 145 1.31 -1.71 -8.28
C GLN A 145 1.40 -1.52 -6.77
N LEU A 146 2.64 -1.44 -6.26
CA LEU A 146 2.94 -1.22 -4.84
C LEU A 146 3.89 -0.04 -4.69
N ILE A 147 3.44 0.98 -3.94
CA ILE A 147 4.22 2.17 -3.64
C ILE A 147 4.64 2.14 -2.17
N LEU A 148 5.94 2.02 -1.94
CA LEU A 148 6.59 2.02 -0.63
C LEU A 148 7.61 3.15 -0.47
N SER A 149 7.56 4.15 -1.36
CA SER A 149 8.48 5.28 -1.34
C SER A 149 8.39 6.10 -0.04
N TYR A 150 9.49 6.75 0.33
CA TYR A 150 9.56 7.63 1.52
C TYR A 150 9.23 6.90 2.82
N ASN A 151 9.80 5.71 3.03
CA ASN A 151 9.70 4.97 4.27
C ASN A 151 11.09 4.80 4.91
N ASP A 152 11.17 4.03 5.97
CA ASP A 152 12.40 3.76 6.73
C ASP A 152 12.87 2.30 6.59
N LEU A 153 12.56 1.65 5.45
CA LEU A 153 12.96 0.27 5.19
C LEU A 153 14.49 0.18 5.06
N GLU A 154 15.12 -0.70 5.85
CA GLU A 154 16.58 -0.88 5.85
C GLU A 154 17.01 -2.13 5.09
N ASN A 155 16.24 -3.21 5.20
CA ASN A 155 16.52 -4.48 4.54
C ASN A 155 15.27 -5.05 3.88
N ILE A 156 15.45 -5.64 2.71
CA ILE A 156 14.45 -6.41 2.01
C ILE A 156 15.03 -7.77 1.60
N ASN A 157 14.25 -8.81 1.71
CA ASN A 157 14.68 -10.18 1.45
C ASN A 157 13.57 -11.01 0.78
N SER A 158 13.83 -12.28 0.52
CA SER A 158 12.91 -13.19 -0.16
C SER A 158 11.53 -13.31 0.49
N SER A 159 11.40 -13.13 1.82
CA SER A 159 10.11 -13.18 2.50
C SER A 159 9.28 -11.90 2.36
N THR A 160 9.92 -10.77 2.05
CA THR A 160 9.28 -9.44 2.03
C THR A 160 8.14 -9.37 1.00
N PHE A 161 8.38 -9.88 -0.20
CA PHE A 161 7.45 -9.81 -1.33
C PHE A 161 7.00 -11.18 -1.85
N SER A 162 7.23 -12.25 -1.12
CA SER A 162 7.01 -13.65 -1.55
C SER A 162 5.58 -13.97 -2.01
N LEU A 163 4.60 -13.13 -1.66
CA LEU A 163 3.19 -13.33 -1.98
C LEU A 163 2.71 -12.50 -3.18
N LEU A 164 3.60 -11.68 -3.79
CA LEU A 164 3.23 -10.69 -4.81
C LEU A 164 3.67 -11.15 -6.22
N SER A 165 3.12 -12.26 -6.71
CA SER A 165 3.50 -12.85 -8.01
C SER A 165 3.02 -12.07 -9.24
N ASN A 166 2.04 -11.17 -9.09
CA ASN A 166 1.46 -10.39 -10.18
C ASN A 166 1.94 -8.94 -10.22
N LEU A 167 2.95 -8.59 -9.40
CA LEU A 167 3.41 -7.22 -9.28
C LEU A 167 4.15 -6.79 -10.55
N MET A 168 3.71 -5.68 -11.14
CA MET A 168 4.28 -5.08 -12.34
C MET A 168 5.08 -3.81 -12.06
N TYR A 169 4.75 -3.12 -10.96
CA TYR A 169 5.34 -1.84 -10.60
C TYR A 169 5.64 -1.79 -9.11
N LEU A 170 6.92 -1.65 -8.75
CA LEU A 170 7.38 -1.58 -7.36
C LEU A 170 8.23 -0.34 -7.14
N GLN A 171 7.76 0.57 -6.28
CA GLN A 171 8.51 1.74 -5.84
C GLN A 171 9.04 1.57 -4.42
N LEU A 172 10.35 1.59 -4.28
CA LEU A 172 11.10 1.52 -3.02
C LEU A 172 12.04 2.71 -2.86
N ASP A 173 11.90 3.73 -3.70
CA ASP A 173 12.75 4.92 -3.64
C ASP A 173 12.60 5.69 -2.33
N ARG A 174 13.65 6.41 -1.93
CA ARG A 174 13.68 7.21 -0.70
C ARG A 174 13.35 6.38 0.54
N ASN A 175 14.07 5.27 0.69
CA ASN A 175 14.13 4.45 1.89
C ASN A 175 15.56 4.48 2.45
N LYS A 176 15.85 3.58 3.38
CA LYS A 176 17.17 3.42 3.99
C LYS A 176 17.79 2.06 3.63
N ILE A 177 17.40 1.48 2.49
CA ILE A 177 17.80 0.13 2.10
C ILE A 177 19.32 0.10 1.89
N THR A 178 20.00 -0.76 2.63
CA THR A 178 21.44 -0.99 2.54
C THR A 178 21.75 -2.24 1.74
N SER A 179 20.86 -3.23 1.77
CA SER A 179 21.02 -4.51 1.08
C SER A 179 19.72 -5.06 0.56
N VAL A 180 19.81 -5.81 -0.53
CA VAL A 180 18.71 -6.57 -1.12
C VAL A 180 19.13 -8.04 -1.09
N GLY A 181 18.41 -8.86 -0.35
CA GLY A 181 18.70 -10.28 -0.20
C GLY A 181 18.40 -11.10 -1.45
N ASP A 182 19.06 -12.23 -1.57
CA ASP A 182 18.81 -13.17 -2.67
C ASP A 182 17.35 -13.62 -2.70
N GLY A 183 16.83 -13.83 -3.91
CA GLY A 183 15.44 -14.26 -4.11
C GLY A 183 14.38 -13.23 -3.78
N THR A 184 14.73 -11.99 -3.40
CA THR A 184 13.77 -10.92 -3.05
C THR A 184 12.70 -10.72 -4.13
N PHE A 185 13.08 -10.79 -5.39
CA PHE A 185 12.19 -10.54 -6.53
C PHE A 185 11.79 -11.80 -7.30
N GLU A 186 12.14 -12.99 -6.82
CA GLU A 186 11.94 -14.25 -7.53
C GLU A 186 10.48 -14.48 -7.94
N LYS A 187 9.53 -14.24 -7.02
CA LYS A 187 8.10 -14.50 -7.26
C LYS A 187 7.46 -13.57 -8.30
N MET A 188 8.04 -12.39 -8.52
CA MET A 188 7.56 -11.42 -9.49
C MET A 188 8.45 -11.35 -10.76
N GLY A 189 9.34 -12.29 -10.94
CA GLY A 189 10.32 -12.30 -12.04
C GLY A 189 9.70 -12.18 -13.42
N GLN A 190 8.57 -12.83 -13.65
CA GLN A 190 7.83 -12.81 -14.91
C GLN A 190 6.86 -11.63 -15.07
N SER A 191 6.61 -10.87 -14.01
CA SER A 191 5.58 -9.83 -14.01
C SER A 191 6.14 -8.42 -13.81
N LEU A 192 7.25 -8.25 -13.05
CA LEU A 192 7.77 -6.94 -12.70
C LEU A 192 8.40 -6.25 -13.91
N LYS A 193 7.85 -5.09 -14.26
CA LYS A 193 8.29 -4.26 -15.39
C LYS A 193 9.08 -3.03 -14.94
N ILE A 194 8.71 -2.46 -13.80
CA ILE A 194 9.32 -1.22 -13.30
C ILE A 194 9.71 -1.41 -11.84
N LEU A 195 10.99 -1.21 -11.55
CA LEU A 195 11.57 -1.25 -10.20
C LEU A 195 12.31 0.05 -9.91
N SER A 196 11.95 0.73 -8.84
CA SER A 196 12.72 1.87 -8.34
C SER A 196 13.34 1.56 -6.98
N LEU A 197 14.66 1.61 -6.92
CA LEU A 197 15.51 1.53 -5.72
C LEU A 197 16.31 2.83 -5.54
N ALA A 198 15.95 3.90 -6.23
CA ALA A 198 16.65 5.18 -6.18
C ALA A 198 16.61 5.81 -4.78
N PHE A 199 17.61 6.65 -4.47
CA PHE A 199 17.66 7.36 -3.18
C PHE A 199 17.58 6.42 -1.98
N ASN A 200 18.44 5.39 -1.96
CA ASN A 200 18.63 4.48 -0.86
C ASN A 200 20.12 4.49 -0.39
N ASN A 201 20.51 3.57 0.46
CA ASN A 201 21.86 3.43 0.98
C ASN A 201 22.56 2.18 0.42
N ILE A 202 22.20 1.73 -0.78
CA ILE A 202 22.73 0.52 -1.39
C ILE A 202 24.14 0.80 -1.89
N THR A 203 25.11 0.02 -1.42
CA THR A 203 26.52 0.12 -1.86
C THR A 203 26.87 -0.91 -2.92
N GLU A 204 26.20 -2.06 -2.88
CA GLU A 204 26.38 -3.17 -3.81
C GLU A 204 25.02 -3.83 -4.12
N LEU A 205 24.83 -4.28 -5.34
CA LEU A 205 23.68 -5.09 -5.74
C LEU A 205 24.21 -6.27 -6.57
N GLN A 206 24.00 -7.47 -6.06
CA GLN A 206 24.45 -8.68 -6.74
C GLN A 206 23.59 -8.94 -7.98
N PRO A 207 24.18 -9.33 -9.13
CA PRO A 207 23.42 -9.63 -10.35
C PRO A 207 22.33 -10.70 -10.14
N GLU A 208 22.58 -11.66 -9.25
CA GLU A 208 21.67 -12.76 -8.90
C GLU A 208 20.33 -12.25 -8.37
N VAL A 209 20.33 -11.10 -7.69
CA VAL A 209 19.11 -10.47 -7.17
C VAL A 209 18.18 -10.00 -8.31
N LEU A 210 18.76 -9.52 -9.42
CA LEU A 210 18.01 -9.00 -10.57
C LEU A 210 17.77 -10.06 -11.66
N LYS A 211 18.58 -11.13 -11.69
CA LYS A 211 18.51 -12.20 -12.69
C LYS A 211 17.10 -12.78 -12.92
N PRO A 212 16.26 -12.96 -11.88
CA PRO A 212 14.88 -13.44 -12.09
C PRO A 212 13.98 -12.48 -12.88
N LEU A 213 14.33 -11.18 -12.95
CA LEU A 213 13.48 -10.11 -13.47
C LEU A 213 13.52 -10.05 -15.00
N VAL A 214 13.09 -11.10 -15.69
CA VAL A 214 13.17 -11.22 -17.16
C VAL A 214 12.19 -10.29 -17.89
N SER A 215 11.19 -9.74 -17.22
CA SER A 215 10.22 -8.79 -17.79
C SER A 215 10.54 -7.33 -17.46
N LEU A 216 11.66 -7.07 -16.79
CA LEU A 216 12.00 -5.72 -16.35
C LEU A 216 12.34 -4.82 -17.54
N THR A 217 11.68 -3.67 -17.64
CA THR A 217 11.89 -2.67 -18.67
C THR A 217 12.51 -1.38 -18.15
N HIS A 218 12.29 -1.08 -16.86
CA HIS A 218 12.79 0.13 -16.22
C HIS A 218 13.35 -0.19 -14.85
N LEU A 219 14.62 0.13 -14.65
CA LEU A 219 15.31 0.04 -13.37
C LEU A 219 15.86 1.41 -12.97
N GLN A 220 15.47 1.90 -11.79
CA GLN A 220 16.02 3.14 -11.22
C GLN A 220 16.84 2.79 -9.99
N VAL A 221 18.14 3.04 -10.03
CA VAL A 221 19.10 2.77 -8.95
C VAL A 221 19.98 3.99 -8.64
N ASN A 222 19.68 5.13 -9.22
CA ASN A 222 20.40 6.38 -9.04
C ASN A 222 20.31 6.91 -7.59
N TYR A 223 21.22 7.78 -7.22
CA TYR A 223 21.33 8.36 -5.86
C TYR A 223 21.44 7.29 -4.75
N ASN A 224 22.30 6.29 -4.98
CA ASN A 224 22.80 5.34 -3.99
C ASN A 224 24.31 5.50 -3.87
N PRO A 225 24.92 5.22 -2.72
CA PRO A 225 26.38 5.33 -2.51
C PRO A 225 27.12 4.11 -3.10
N TRP A 226 27.01 3.90 -4.42
CA TRP A 226 27.58 2.76 -5.11
C TRP A 226 29.09 2.63 -4.90
N ASN A 227 29.55 1.44 -4.51
CA ASN A 227 30.95 1.09 -4.51
C ASN A 227 31.36 0.61 -5.92
N CYS A 228 32.11 1.43 -6.65
CA CYS A 228 32.58 1.14 -8.01
C CYS A 228 33.77 0.14 -8.00
N SER A 229 33.62 -0.98 -7.33
CA SER A 229 34.58 -2.10 -7.34
C SER A 229 34.39 -3.00 -8.57
N CYS A 230 35.29 -3.96 -8.78
CA CYS A 230 35.15 -4.97 -9.84
C CYS A 230 33.86 -5.76 -9.80
N LYS A 231 33.19 -5.85 -8.66
CA LYS A 231 31.86 -6.48 -8.52
C LYS A 231 30.76 -5.71 -9.27
N MET A 232 30.92 -4.38 -9.42
CA MET A 232 29.99 -3.55 -10.18
C MET A 232 29.99 -3.90 -11.67
N LEU A 233 31.10 -4.41 -12.23
CA LEU A 233 31.16 -4.85 -13.63
C LEU A 233 30.13 -5.96 -13.93
N ALA A 234 29.91 -6.87 -12.99
CA ALA A 234 28.94 -7.94 -13.15
C ALA A 234 27.50 -7.41 -13.27
N LEU A 235 27.17 -6.37 -12.51
CA LEU A 235 25.88 -5.68 -12.59
C LEU A 235 25.74 -4.91 -13.92
N LEU A 236 26.79 -4.20 -14.33
CA LEU A 236 26.81 -3.46 -15.62
C LEU A 236 26.67 -4.39 -16.82
N ASN A 237 27.27 -5.58 -16.77
CA ASN A 237 27.15 -6.58 -17.83
C ASN A 237 25.74 -7.23 -17.89
N TRP A 238 25.00 -7.16 -16.80
CA TRP A 238 23.63 -7.66 -16.75
C TRP A 238 22.63 -6.63 -17.31
N LEU A 239 22.89 -5.33 -17.12
CA LEU A 239 22.08 -4.22 -17.63
C LEU A 239 22.18 -4.05 -19.13
#